data_1ff416f9bae685e785e702be52798dd0
#
_entry.id   1ff416f9bae685e785e702be52798dd0
#
_cell.length_a   1.000
_cell.length_b   1.000
_cell.length_c   1.000
_cell.angle_alpha   90.00
_cell.angle_beta   90.00
_cell.angle_gamma   90.00
#
_symmetry.space_group_name_H-M   'P 1'
#
loop_
_entity.id
_entity.type
_entity.pdbx_description
1 polymer ?
#
loop_
_entity_poly.entity_id
_entity_poly.type
_entity_poly.pdbx_seq_one_letter_code
_entity_poly.pdbx_strand_id
1 'polypeptide(L)'
;YYQLLLCKHYTMYKSLLRPLFFSLDPEKIHHFTFKLVKLTSKIPGMTSVFRRLYVVEDKQLQRHLFGLTFKNPVGLAAGFDKNAVLFNELANFGFGFIEIGTVTPKGQVGNPKKRLFRLKEDQGIINRMGFNNEGLEAAITQLKKNKGQLIIGGNIGKNTDTAPEDYTRDYLECFNGLHPYVDYFVLNVSCPNVGSHAKLTDKDYLLELISEVQKANEELSGRAQSRPKKPILLKIA
;
A
#
# COMPACT_ATOMS: atom_id res chain seq x y z
N TYR A 1 0.94 32.85 0.78
CA TYR A 1 -0.34 32.48 0.11
C TYR A 1 -0.63 30.97 0.23
N TYR A 2 0.35 30.09 0.02
CA TYR A 2 0.19 28.63 0.11
C TYR A 2 -0.12 28.15 1.54
N GLN A 3 0.55 28.69 2.56
CA GLN A 3 0.30 28.36 3.96
C GLN A 3 -1.12 28.81 4.43
N LEU A 4 -1.62 29.91 3.93
CA LEU A 4 -2.98 30.40 4.25
C LEU A 4 -4.07 29.53 3.62
N LEU A 5 -3.87 29.02 2.41
CA LEU A 5 -4.79 28.09 1.75
C LEU A 5 -4.82 26.73 2.48
N LEU A 6 -3.68 26.16 2.82
CA LEU A 6 -3.60 24.93 3.59
C LEU A 6 -4.25 25.07 4.96
N CYS A 7 -4.07 26.19 5.65
CA CYS A 7 -4.69 26.45 6.95
C CYS A 7 -6.23 26.52 6.86
N LYS A 8 -6.78 27.16 5.83
CA LYS A 8 -8.23 27.22 5.59
C LYS A 8 -8.84 25.85 5.24
N HIS A 9 -8.19 25.05 4.41
CA HIS A 9 -8.65 23.70 4.08
C HIS A 9 -8.61 22.77 5.31
N TYR A 10 -7.56 22.87 6.13
CA TYR A 10 -7.44 22.10 7.36
C TYR A 10 -8.52 22.45 8.38
N THR A 11 -8.87 23.73 8.51
CA THR A 11 -9.94 24.20 9.39
C THR A 11 -11.30 23.71 8.91
N MET A 12 -11.61 23.82 7.63
CA MET A 12 -12.85 23.33 7.04
C MET A 12 -13.02 21.82 7.20
N TYR A 13 -11.94 21.04 7.00
CA TYR A 13 -11.97 19.60 7.24
C TYR A 13 -12.28 19.29 8.71
N LYS A 14 -11.56 19.91 9.65
CA LYS A 14 -11.74 19.65 11.10
C LYS A 14 -13.12 20.03 11.61
N SER A 15 -13.66 21.16 11.19
CA SER A 15 -14.90 21.70 11.72
C SER A 15 -16.16 21.12 11.07
N LEU A 16 -16.09 20.74 9.79
CA LEU A 16 -17.28 20.34 9.02
C LEU A 16 -17.23 18.87 8.60
N LEU A 17 -16.18 18.47 7.85
CA LEU A 17 -16.15 17.15 7.24
C LEU A 17 -15.81 16.05 8.25
N ARG A 18 -14.87 16.30 9.17
CA ARG A 18 -14.44 15.32 10.15
C ARG A 18 -15.59 14.88 11.08
N PRO A 19 -16.38 15.77 11.70
CA PRO A 19 -17.51 15.36 12.54
C PRO A 19 -18.50 14.48 11.78
N LEU A 20 -18.84 14.86 10.54
CA LEU A 20 -19.74 14.10 9.68
C LEU A 20 -19.17 12.71 9.36
N PHE A 21 -17.93 12.62 8.92
CA PHE A 21 -17.32 11.34 8.58
C PHE A 21 -17.07 10.46 9.81
N PHE A 22 -16.85 11.07 10.97
CA PHE A 22 -16.60 10.35 12.22
C PHE A 22 -17.87 9.87 12.91
N SER A 23 -19.06 10.32 12.49
CA SER A 23 -20.33 9.72 12.92
C SER A 23 -20.65 8.40 12.23
N LEU A 24 -19.99 8.10 11.11
CA LEU A 24 -20.21 6.91 10.31
C LEU A 24 -19.10 5.87 10.54
N ASP A 25 -19.40 4.62 10.18
CA ASP A 25 -18.44 3.51 10.28
C ASP A 25 -17.16 3.80 9.47
N PRO A 26 -15.96 3.59 10.05
CA PRO A 26 -14.69 3.93 9.42
C PRO A 26 -14.46 3.23 8.08
N GLU A 27 -14.81 1.94 7.98
CA GLU A 27 -14.62 1.16 6.76
C GLU A 27 -15.57 1.61 5.64
N LYS A 28 -16.82 1.98 6.00
CA LYS A 28 -17.78 2.55 5.04
C LYS A 28 -17.31 3.89 4.49
N ILE A 29 -16.77 4.76 5.35
CA ILE A 29 -16.23 6.07 4.92
C ILE A 29 -15.00 5.88 4.05
N HIS A 30 -14.13 4.93 4.35
CA HIS A 30 -12.99 4.60 3.49
C HIS A 30 -13.45 4.24 2.07
N HIS A 31 -14.39 3.31 1.92
CA HIS A 31 -14.94 2.94 0.61
C HIS A 31 -15.67 4.09 -0.09
N PHE A 32 -16.39 4.91 0.66
CA PHE A 32 -17.03 6.11 0.12
C PHE A 32 -16.01 7.09 -0.45
N THR A 33 -14.93 7.37 0.30
CA THR A 33 -13.84 8.25 -0.13
C THR A 33 -13.17 7.73 -1.40
N PHE A 34 -12.94 6.42 -1.51
CA PHE A 34 -12.41 5.80 -2.73
C PHE A 34 -13.31 6.06 -3.95
N LYS A 35 -14.61 5.83 -3.80
CA LYS A 35 -15.57 6.11 -4.87
C LYS A 35 -15.60 7.59 -5.25
N LEU A 36 -15.56 8.48 -4.27
CA LEU A 36 -15.57 9.93 -4.48
C LEU A 36 -14.33 10.39 -5.24
N VAL A 37 -13.12 9.97 -4.80
CA VAL A 37 -11.86 10.33 -5.48
C VAL A 37 -11.86 9.79 -6.91
N LYS A 38 -12.30 8.55 -7.11
CA LYS A 38 -12.38 7.94 -8.44
C LYS A 38 -13.35 8.68 -9.36
N LEU A 39 -14.50 9.08 -8.83
CA LEU A 39 -15.51 9.83 -9.59
C LEU A 39 -15.02 11.25 -9.94
N THR A 40 -14.50 11.97 -8.97
CA THR A 40 -14.01 13.34 -9.18
C THR A 40 -12.80 13.38 -10.11
N SER A 41 -11.92 12.38 -10.07
CA SER A 41 -10.79 12.28 -10.99
C SER A 41 -11.18 12.04 -12.45
N LYS A 42 -12.43 11.64 -12.73
CA LYS A 42 -12.96 11.52 -14.11
C LYS A 42 -13.42 12.87 -14.68
N ILE A 43 -13.62 13.87 -13.84
CA ILE A 43 -14.05 15.20 -14.29
C ILE A 43 -12.86 15.88 -14.98
N PRO A 44 -13.01 16.35 -16.24
CA PRO A 44 -11.93 17.03 -16.95
C PRO A 44 -11.36 18.19 -16.15
N GLY A 45 -10.04 18.28 -16.07
CA GLY A 45 -9.32 19.31 -15.31
C GLY A 45 -9.19 19.08 -13.80
N MET A 46 -9.98 18.20 -13.18
CA MET A 46 -9.95 17.98 -11.73
C MET A 46 -8.61 17.41 -11.24
N THR A 47 -7.98 16.52 -12.00
CA THR A 47 -6.64 16.00 -11.68
C THR A 47 -5.60 17.13 -11.63
N SER A 48 -5.69 18.11 -12.53
CA SER A 48 -4.81 19.29 -12.52
C SER A 48 -5.05 20.16 -11.28
N VAL A 49 -6.30 20.30 -10.85
CA VAL A 49 -6.63 20.99 -9.61
C VAL A 49 -6.02 20.26 -8.41
N PHE A 50 -6.16 18.94 -8.30
CA PHE A 50 -5.55 18.17 -7.23
C PHE A 50 -4.03 18.32 -7.22
N ARG A 51 -3.36 18.18 -8.37
CA ARG A 51 -1.92 18.38 -8.48
C ARG A 51 -1.50 19.77 -8.02
N ARG A 52 -2.20 20.82 -8.44
CA ARG A 52 -1.91 22.21 -8.04
C ARG A 52 -2.07 22.44 -6.53
N LEU A 53 -3.00 21.72 -5.88
CA LEU A 53 -3.28 21.86 -4.46
C LEU A 53 -2.34 21.05 -3.56
N TYR A 54 -1.89 19.88 -4.02
CA TYR A 54 -1.22 18.91 -3.15
C TYR A 54 0.21 18.56 -3.57
N VAL A 55 0.59 18.74 -4.84
CA VAL A 55 1.93 18.38 -5.30
C VAL A 55 2.89 19.54 -5.05
N VAL A 56 3.94 19.25 -4.31
CA VAL A 56 5.08 20.17 -4.10
C VAL A 56 6.24 19.67 -4.94
N GLU A 57 6.64 20.47 -5.93
CA GLU A 57 7.80 20.18 -6.80
C GLU A 57 9.00 20.93 -6.26
N ASP A 58 9.82 20.25 -5.47
CA ASP A 58 11.08 20.77 -4.91
C ASP A 58 12.16 19.69 -5.01
N LYS A 59 13.25 20.00 -5.69
CA LYS A 59 14.40 19.10 -5.84
C LYS A 59 15.06 18.75 -4.50
N GLN A 60 14.94 19.60 -3.50
CA GLN A 60 15.47 19.33 -2.15
C GLN A 60 14.72 18.20 -1.43
N LEU A 61 13.46 17.93 -1.82
CA LEU A 61 12.68 16.83 -1.29
C LEU A 61 13.03 15.49 -1.94
N GLN A 62 13.70 15.51 -3.09
CA GLN A 62 14.06 14.31 -3.82
C GLN A 62 15.04 13.44 -3.02
N ARG A 63 14.81 12.13 -3.06
CA ARG A 63 15.68 11.13 -2.40
C ARG A 63 16.04 10.02 -3.38
N HIS A 64 17.30 9.62 -3.34
CA HIS A 64 17.82 8.50 -4.13
C HIS A 64 18.16 7.37 -3.16
N LEU A 65 17.35 6.30 -3.15
CA LEU A 65 17.51 5.15 -2.26
C LEU A 65 17.26 3.87 -3.05
N PHE A 66 18.05 2.84 -2.78
CA PHE A 66 17.89 1.51 -3.38
C PHE A 66 17.85 1.49 -4.93
N GLY A 67 18.54 2.45 -5.58
CA GLY A 67 18.50 2.61 -7.04
C GLY A 67 17.21 3.27 -7.57
N LEU A 68 16.31 3.69 -6.70
CA LEU A 68 15.07 4.39 -7.05
C LEU A 68 15.18 5.89 -6.73
N THR A 69 14.45 6.69 -7.50
CA THR A 69 14.38 8.15 -7.30
C THR A 69 13.01 8.56 -6.84
N PHE A 70 12.87 8.83 -5.54
CA PHE A 70 11.63 9.29 -4.92
C PHE A 70 11.52 10.81 -5.07
N LYS A 71 10.40 11.31 -5.59
CA LYS A 71 10.15 12.75 -5.77
C LYS A 71 10.12 13.52 -4.45
N ASN A 72 9.66 12.86 -3.39
CA ASN A 72 9.69 13.35 -2.01
C ASN A 72 9.66 12.16 -1.03
N PRO A 73 9.98 12.35 0.25
CA PRO A 73 10.07 11.26 1.23
C PRO A 73 8.72 10.83 1.83
N VAL A 74 7.60 11.42 1.39
CA VAL A 74 6.26 11.12 1.93
C VAL A 74 5.57 10.10 1.05
N GLY A 75 5.35 8.91 1.59
CA GLY A 75 4.63 7.83 0.91
C GLY A 75 3.32 7.46 1.59
N LEU A 76 2.45 6.82 0.85
CA LEU A 76 1.23 6.22 1.39
C LEU A 76 1.50 4.76 1.73
N ALA A 77 1.36 4.41 3.01
CA ALA A 77 1.63 3.06 3.50
C ALA A 77 0.58 2.05 3.04
N ALA A 78 1.00 0.78 2.98
CA ALA A 78 0.10 -0.36 2.77
C ALA A 78 -1.07 -0.38 3.77
N GLY A 79 -2.20 -0.91 3.33
CA GLY A 79 -3.44 -0.97 4.10
C GLY A 79 -4.47 0.08 3.67
N PHE A 80 -4.06 1.15 3.01
CA PHE A 80 -4.99 2.13 2.44
C PHE A 80 -5.54 1.67 1.08
N ASP A 81 -4.70 1.49 0.07
CA ASP A 81 -5.11 0.95 -1.25
C ASP A 81 -4.68 -0.52 -1.39
N LYS A 82 -5.39 -1.40 -0.68
CA LYS A 82 -5.02 -2.82 -0.58
C LYS A 82 -5.04 -3.56 -1.91
N ASN A 83 -5.97 -3.20 -2.79
CA ASN A 83 -6.23 -3.89 -4.04
C ASN A 83 -5.72 -3.13 -5.26
N ALA A 84 -4.88 -2.11 -5.06
CA ALA A 84 -4.35 -1.25 -6.12
C ALA A 84 -5.45 -0.62 -7.00
N VAL A 85 -6.57 -0.18 -6.41
CA VAL A 85 -7.70 0.35 -7.16
C VAL A 85 -7.69 1.87 -7.32
N LEU A 86 -6.85 2.58 -6.56
CA LEU A 86 -6.86 4.04 -6.50
C LEU A 86 -5.48 4.68 -6.74
N PHE A 87 -4.40 3.90 -6.86
CA PHE A 87 -3.02 4.40 -6.92
C PHE A 87 -2.78 5.43 -8.04
N ASN A 88 -3.43 5.30 -9.21
CA ASN A 88 -3.32 6.27 -10.30
C ASN A 88 -3.91 7.64 -9.92
N GLU A 89 -5.05 7.65 -9.25
CA GLU A 89 -5.69 8.88 -8.77
C GLU A 89 -4.89 9.51 -7.64
N LEU A 90 -4.39 8.68 -6.71
CA LEU A 90 -3.56 9.11 -5.57
C LEU A 90 -2.22 9.73 -6.01
N ALA A 91 -1.73 9.43 -7.20
CA ALA A 91 -0.58 10.10 -7.79
C ALA A 91 -0.72 11.63 -7.88
N ASN A 92 -1.95 12.14 -7.85
CA ASN A 92 -2.24 13.58 -7.92
C ASN A 92 -2.32 14.27 -6.55
N PHE A 93 -2.12 13.52 -5.46
CA PHE A 93 -2.21 14.04 -4.09
C PHE A 93 -0.86 14.27 -3.40
N GLY A 94 0.23 14.31 -4.16
CA GLY A 94 1.55 14.73 -3.68
C GLY A 94 2.38 13.65 -3.01
N PHE A 95 1.96 12.38 -3.02
CA PHE A 95 2.79 11.28 -2.55
C PHE A 95 3.99 11.04 -3.47
N GLY A 96 5.16 10.80 -2.89
CA GLY A 96 6.36 10.40 -3.63
C GLY A 96 6.34 8.93 -4.05
N PHE A 97 5.60 8.10 -3.31
CA PHE A 97 5.42 6.66 -3.55
C PHE A 97 4.17 6.14 -2.86
N ILE A 98 3.71 4.96 -3.25
CA ILE A 98 2.54 4.29 -2.65
C ILE A 98 2.88 2.81 -2.47
N GLU A 99 2.58 2.26 -1.29
CA GLU A 99 2.53 0.81 -1.07
C GLU A 99 1.10 0.30 -1.23
N ILE A 100 0.91 -0.62 -2.16
CA ILE A 100 -0.33 -1.39 -2.29
C ILE A 100 -0.29 -2.63 -1.38
N GLY A 101 -1.42 -3.18 -1.04
CA GLY A 101 -1.51 -4.42 -0.25
C GLY A 101 -1.88 -4.15 1.23
N THR A 102 -1.66 -5.14 2.11
CA THR A 102 -0.98 -6.42 1.88
C THR A 102 -1.78 -7.28 0.92
N VAL A 103 -1.11 -7.78 -0.10
CA VAL A 103 -1.65 -8.73 -1.08
C VAL A 103 -1.29 -10.15 -0.65
N THR A 104 -2.24 -11.05 -0.76
CA THR A 104 -2.04 -12.49 -0.55
C THR A 104 -2.34 -13.25 -1.85
N PRO A 105 -1.84 -14.49 -2.05
CA PRO A 105 -2.09 -15.25 -3.27
C PRO A 105 -3.58 -15.31 -3.63
N LYS A 106 -4.39 -15.75 -2.67
CA LYS A 106 -5.85 -15.83 -2.80
C LYS A 106 -6.50 -14.63 -2.10
N GLY A 107 -7.60 -14.14 -2.66
CA GLY A 107 -8.44 -13.15 -1.97
C GLY A 107 -8.98 -13.71 -0.66
N GLN A 108 -9.06 -12.86 0.36
CA GLN A 108 -9.63 -13.24 1.65
C GLN A 108 -10.43 -12.09 2.26
N VAL A 109 -11.51 -12.45 2.95
CA VAL A 109 -12.47 -11.50 3.54
C VAL A 109 -11.87 -10.76 4.73
N GLY A 110 -10.89 -11.39 5.41
CA GLY A 110 -10.33 -10.92 6.68
C GLY A 110 -11.27 -11.16 7.85
N ASN A 111 -10.98 -10.53 8.99
CA ASN A 111 -11.70 -10.74 10.23
C ASN A 111 -13.13 -10.18 10.19
N PRO A 112 -14.07 -10.72 11.03
CA PRO A 112 -15.42 -10.21 11.13
C PRO A 112 -15.49 -8.72 11.46
N LYS A 113 -16.48 -8.03 10.91
CA LYS A 113 -16.78 -6.63 11.23
C LYS A 113 -17.48 -6.56 12.62
N LYS A 114 -17.30 -5.50 13.39
CA LYS A 114 -16.50 -4.29 13.16
C LYS A 114 -15.02 -4.59 13.47
N ARG A 115 -14.11 -4.04 12.68
CA ARG A 115 -12.68 -4.38 12.72
C ARG A 115 -11.76 -3.17 12.55
N LEU A 116 -12.32 -1.96 12.56
CA LEU A 116 -11.60 -0.69 12.50
C LEU A 116 -12.25 0.28 13.49
N PHE A 117 -11.47 0.78 14.44
CA PHE A 117 -11.95 1.60 15.56
C PHE A 117 -11.15 2.90 15.65
N ARG A 118 -11.85 4.04 15.75
CA ARG A 118 -11.22 5.35 15.95
C ARG A 118 -11.12 5.66 17.43
N LEU A 119 -9.94 5.99 17.88
CA LEU A 119 -9.68 6.58 19.20
C LEU A 119 -9.63 8.09 19.01
N LYS A 120 -10.78 8.76 19.20
CA LYS A 120 -10.93 10.18 18.83
C LYS A 120 -10.09 11.11 19.69
N GLU A 121 -9.95 10.82 20.98
CA GLU A 121 -9.19 11.59 21.97
C GLU A 121 -7.69 11.45 21.70
N ASP A 122 -7.21 10.22 21.48
CA ASP A 122 -5.80 9.90 21.20
C ASP A 122 -5.40 10.14 19.76
N GLN A 123 -6.31 10.55 18.89
CA GLN A 123 -6.13 10.70 17.43
C GLN A 123 -5.56 9.43 16.77
N GLY A 124 -5.92 8.27 17.32
CA GLY A 124 -5.43 6.96 16.93
C GLY A 124 -6.48 6.10 16.22
N ILE A 125 -6.01 5.00 15.64
CA ILE A 125 -6.85 3.96 15.02
C ILE A 125 -6.36 2.60 15.48
N ILE A 126 -7.29 1.78 16.00
CA ILE A 126 -7.06 0.36 16.24
C ILE A 126 -7.73 -0.42 15.11
N ASN A 127 -7.04 -1.45 14.61
CA ASN A 127 -7.61 -2.35 13.62
C ASN A 127 -7.31 -3.82 13.92
N ARG A 128 -8.20 -4.68 13.40
CA ARG A 128 -8.05 -6.13 13.35
C ARG A 128 -8.49 -6.64 11.97
N MET A 129 -7.95 -6.07 10.90
CA MET A 129 -8.45 -6.27 9.54
C MET A 129 -8.25 -7.69 9.01
N GLY A 130 -7.15 -8.38 9.37
CA GLY A 130 -6.89 -9.76 8.94
C GLY A 130 -6.56 -9.90 7.45
N PHE A 131 -5.77 -8.96 6.89
CA PHE A 131 -5.33 -8.94 5.48
C PHE A 131 -6.46 -9.11 4.46
N ASN A 132 -7.63 -8.48 4.71
CA ASN A 132 -8.69 -8.49 3.71
C ASN A 132 -8.21 -7.84 2.41
N ASN A 133 -8.26 -8.60 1.32
CA ASN A 133 -7.87 -8.18 -0.03
C ASN A 133 -8.50 -9.11 -1.07
N GLU A 134 -8.46 -8.71 -2.35
CA GLU A 134 -9.06 -9.45 -3.46
C GLU A 134 -8.10 -10.46 -4.12
N GLY A 135 -6.88 -10.59 -3.59
CA GLY A 135 -5.87 -11.52 -4.07
C GLY A 135 -4.96 -10.98 -5.16
N LEU A 136 -3.97 -11.79 -5.50
CA LEU A 136 -2.87 -11.46 -6.41
C LEU A 136 -3.39 -11.08 -7.82
N GLU A 137 -4.25 -11.89 -8.41
CA GLU A 137 -4.75 -11.67 -9.77
C GLU A 137 -5.56 -10.37 -9.90
N ALA A 138 -6.35 -10.04 -8.87
CA ALA A 138 -7.08 -8.78 -8.83
C ALA A 138 -6.12 -7.58 -8.79
N ALA A 139 -5.09 -7.66 -7.94
CA ALA A 139 -4.07 -6.61 -7.85
C ALA A 139 -3.31 -6.44 -9.18
N ILE A 140 -2.89 -7.53 -9.83
CA ILE A 140 -2.25 -7.52 -11.16
C ILE A 140 -3.15 -6.84 -12.20
N THR A 141 -4.43 -7.18 -12.22
CA THR A 141 -5.41 -6.60 -13.15
C THR A 141 -5.52 -5.08 -13.00
N GLN A 142 -5.42 -4.57 -11.77
CA GLN A 142 -5.40 -3.11 -11.55
C GLN A 142 -4.04 -2.50 -11.91
N LEU A 143 -2.93 -3.13 -11.51
CA LEU A 143 -1.58 -2.62 -11.76
C LEU A 143 -1.24 -2.54 -13.26
N LYS A 144 -1.80 -3.40 -14.10
CA LYS A 144 -1.72 -3.28 -15.57
C LYS A 144 -2.22 -1.92 -16.08
N LYS A 145 -3.01 -1.18 -15.32
CA LYS A 145 -3.51 0.17 -15.66
C LYS A 145 -2.58 1.29 -15.19
N ASN A 146 -1.37 0.95 -14.70
CA ASN A 146 -0.40 1.94 -14.19
C ASN A 146 0.01 2.92 -15.29
N LYS A 147 -0.04 4.20 -14.96
CA LYS A 147 0.34 5.32 -15.84
C LYS A 147 1.78 5.79 -15.64
N GLY A 148 2.56 5.07 -14.81
CA GLY A 148 3.98 5.39 -14.57
C GLY A 148 4.25 6.70 -13.84
N GLN A 149 3.31 7.17 -13.03
CA GLN A 149 3.41 8.47 -12.35
C GLN A 149 4.10 8.40 -10.98
N LEU A 150 4.06 7.24 -10.33
CA LEU A 150 4.58 7.01 -8.99
C LEU A 150 5.40 5.73 -8.92
N ILE A 151 6.31 5.71 -7.93
CA ILE A 151 6.93 4.49 -7.44
C ILE A 151 5.88 3.69 -6.65
N ILE A 152 5.75 2.42 -6.97
CA ILE A 152 4.79 1.50 -6.33
C ILE A 152 5.55 0.42 -5.57
N GLY A 153 5.30 0.34 -4.26
CA GLY A 153 5.72 -0.77 -3.41
C GLY A 153 4.66 -1.87 -3.38
N GLY A 154 5.07 -3.12 -3.54
CA GLY A 154 4.23 -4.29 -3.36
C GLY A 154 4.37 -4.85 -1.96
N ASN A 155 3.42 -4.59 -1.07
CA ASN A 155 3.37 -5.20 0.25
C ASN A 155 2.70 -6.55 0.15
N ILE A 156 3.41 -7.62 0.49
CA ILE A 156 2.97 -9.01 0.32
C ILE A 156 2.97 -9.78 1.64
N GLY A 157 2.09 -10.76 1.71
CA GLY A 157 1.95 -11.63 2.87
C GLY A 157 1.30 -12.97 2.52
N LYS A 158 1.26 -13.88 3.49
CA LYS A 158 0.60 -15.16 3.34
C LYS A 158 -0.92 -15.08 3.55
N ASN A 159 -1.67 -16.03 3.01
CA ASN A 159 -3.06 -16.23 3.38
C ASN A 159 -3.21 -16.70 4.84
N THR A 160 -4.36 -16.42 5.44
CA THR A 160 -4.64 -16.80 6.83
C THR A 160 -4.64 -18.31 7.00
N ASP A 161 -5.21 -19.03 6.03
CA ASP A 161 -5.42 -20.47 6.08
C ASP A 161 -4.23 -21.28 5.55
N THR A 162 -3.15 -20.63 5.13
CA THR A 162 -1.94 -21.32 4.67
C THR A 162 -1.24 -22.01 5.83
N ALA A 163 -0.91 -23.28 5.66
CA ALA A 163 -0.18 -24.07 6.65
C ALA A 163 1.25 -23.54 6.85
N PRO A 164 1.84 -23.67 8.05
CA PRO A 164 3.15 -23.10 8.36
C PRO A 164 4.29 -23.51 7.42
N GLU A 165 4.26 -24.72 6.91
CA GLU A 165 5.22 -25.26 5.94
C GLU A 165 5.14 -24.61 4.56
N ASP A 166 4.00 -24.02 4.23
CA ASP A 166 3.71 -23.41 2.94
C ASP A 166 3.83 -21.86 2.95
N TYR A 167 4.19 -21.22 4.07
CA TYR A 167 4.24 -19.77 4.17
C TYR A 167 5.14 -19.13 3.13
N THR A 168 6.34 -19.66 2.93
CA THR A 168 7.30 -19.15 1.94
C THR A 168 6.76 -19.20 0.52
N ARG A 169 6.00 -20.24 0.18
CA ARG A 169 5.32 -20.38 -1.12
C ARG A 169 4.39 -19.20 -1.40
N ASP A 170 3.58 -18.78 -0.43
CA ASP A 170 2.65 -17.66 -0.60
C ASP A 170 3.36 -16.34 -0.90
N TYR A 171 4.50 -16.08 -0.20
CA TYR A 171 5.32 -14.90 -0.48
C TYR A 171 5.94 -14.97 -1.88
N LEU A 172 6.46 -16.13 -2.29
CA LEU A 172 7.06 -16.32 -3.61
C LEU A 172 6.02 -16.17 -4.74
N GLU A 173 4.81 -16.69 -4.55
CA GLU A 173 3.71 -16.54 -5.51
C GLU A 173 3.37 -15.06 -5.73
N CYS A 174 3.18 -14.31 -4.65
CA CYS A 174 2.95 -12.87 -4.72
C CYS A 174 4.14 -12.11 -5.30
N PHE A 175 5.36 -12.45 -4.91
CA PHE A 175 6.58 -11.82 -5.41
C PHE A 175 6.73 -11.98 -6.91
N ASN A 176 6.61 -13.22 -7.40
CA ASN A 176 6.73 -13.54 -8.83
C ASN A 176 5.64 -12.85 -9.65
N GLY A 177 4.39 -12.89 -9.20
CA GLY A 177 3.25 -12.30 -9.89
C GLY A 177 3.30 -10.77 -9.96
N LEU A 178 3.72 -10.11 -8.88
CA LEU A 178 3.79 -8.64 -8.81
C LEU A 178 5.10 -8.08 -9.38
N HIS A 179 6.15 -8.88 -9.55
CA HIS A 179 7.47 -8.41 -9.97
C HIS A 179 7.46 -7.52 -11.23
N PRO A 180 6.65 -7.77 -12.27
CA PRO A 180 6.58 -6.89 -13.45
C PRO A 180 5.93 -5.51 -13.19
N TYR A 181 5.22 -5.33 -12.08
CA TYR A 181 4.28 -4.23 -11.88
C TYR A 181 4.63 -3.28 -10.74
N VAL A 182 5.55 -3.65 -9.85
CA VAL A 182 5.95 -2.84 -8.70
C VAL A 182 7.44 -2.50 -8.78
N ASP A 183 7.87 -1.47 -8.08
CA ASP A 183 9.25 -0.98 -8.10
C ASP A 183 10.09 -1.56 -6.94
N TYR A 184 9.48 -1.91 -5.83
CA TYR A 184 10.08 -2.58 -4.68
C TYR A 184 9.08 -3.45 -3.95
N PHE A 185 9.56 -4.30 -3.05
CA PHE A 185 8.72 -5.19 -2.25
C PHE A 185 8.85 -4.94 -0.76
N VAL A 186 7.77 -5.20 -0.03
CA VAL A 186 7.73 -5.24 1.43
C VAL A 186 7.18 -6.59 1.87
N LEU A 187 8.01 -7.40 2.51
CA LEU A 187 7.61 -8.66 3.13
C LEU A 187 6.96 -8.35 4.49
N ASN A 188 5.65 -8.51 4.60
CA ASN A 188 4.92 -8.21 5.82
C ASN A 188 4.81 -9.45 6.71
N VAL A 189 5.75 -9.61 7.63
CA VAL A 189 5.80 -10.74 8.58
C VAL A 189 5.25 -10.38 9.97
N SER A 190 4.79 -9.15 10.18
CA SER A 190 4.49 -8.60 11.50
C SER A 190 3.00 -8.45 11.82
N CYS A 191 2.08 -8.94 10.99
CA CYS A 191 0.65 -8.70 11.22
C CYS A 191 0.07 -9.61 12.33
N PRO A 192 -0.29 -9.08 13.51
CA PRO A 192 -0.84 -9.86 14.61
C PRO A 192 -2.27 -10.39 14.33
N ASN A 193 -2.88 -9.98 13.24
CA ASN A 193 -4.28 -10.29 12.91
C ASN A 193 -4.43 -11.47 11.95
N VAL A 194 -3.36 -12.24 11.70
CA VAL A 194 -3.33 -13.33 10.70
C VAL A 194 -2.78 -14.61 11.31
N GLY A 195 -3.56 -15.30 12.14
CA GLY A 195 -3.23 -16.61 12.68
C GLY A 195 -1.97 -16.66 13.55
N SER A 196 -1.35 -17.83 13.69
CA SER A 196 -0.15 -18.05 14.50
C SER A 196 1.08 -17.31 13.94
N HIS A 197 1.59 -16.32 14.67
CA HIS A 197 2.73 -15.47 14.26
C HIS A 197 4.08 -16.01 14.72
N ALA A 198 4.08 -16.94 15.70
CA ALA A 198 5.30 -17.38 16.34
C ALA A 198 6.37 -17.86 15.32
N LYS A 199 5.92 -18.50 14.25
CA LYS A 199 6.82 -18.97 13.19
C LYS A 199 7.31 -17.83 12.25
N LEU A 200 6.48 -16.80 11.99
CA LEU A 200 6.85 -15.71 11.07
C LEU A 200 7.93 -14.78 11.61
N THR A 201 8.11 -14.72 12.93
CA THR A 201 9.16 -13.94 13.62
C THR A 201 10.34 -14.79 14.05
N ASP A 202 10.30 -16.10 13.80
CA ASP A 202 11.40 -17.00 14.03
C ASP A 202 12.58 -16.67 13.11
N LYS A 203 13.79 -16.66 13.67
CA LYS A 203 15.00 -16.24 12.95
C LYS A 203 15.30 -17.16 11.75
N ASP A 204 15.20 -18.45 11.94
CA ASP A 204 15.58 -19.41 10.90
C ASP A 204 14.58 -19.35 9.75
N TYR A 205 13.29 -19.24 10.07
CA TYR A 205 12.25 -19.01 9.07
C TYR A 205 12.44 -17.71 8.29
N LEU A 206 12.77 -16.59 8.98
CA LEU A 206 13.01 -15.31 8.32
C LEU A 206 14.23 -15.37 7.38
N LEU A 207 15.28 -16.06 7.78
CA LEU A 207 16.46 -16.26 6.94
C LEU A 207 16.13 -17.09 5.70
N GLU A 208 15.37 -18.16 5.85
CA GLU A 208 14.87 -18.98 4.74
C GLU A 208 14.01 -18.14 3.77
N LEU A 209 12.98 -17.45 4.29
CA LEU A 209 12.11 -16.61 3.49
C LEU A 209 12.88 -15.55 2.68
N ILE A 210 13.78 -14.82 3.35
CA ILE A 210 14.57 -13.77 2.71
C ILE A 210 15.48 -14.39 1.63
N SER A 211 16.13 -15.50 1.91
CA SER A 211 17.01 -16.22 0.97
C SER A 211 16.24 -16.65 -0.29
N GLU A 212 15.09 -17.27 -0.12
CA GLU A 212 14.27 -17.73 -1.26
C GLU A 212 13.72 -16.57 -2.09
N VAL A 213 13.29 -15.48 -1.44
CA VAL A 213 12.82 -14.29 -2.18
C VAL A 213 13.99 -13.59 -2.90
N GLN A 214 15.17 -13.53 -2.30
CA GLN A 214 16.36 -12.97 -2.97
C GLN A 214 16.77 -13.80 -4.18
N LYS A 215 16.75 -15.13 -4.08
CA LYS A 215 17.03 -16.05 -5.19
C LYS A 215 16.02 -15.85 -6.32
N ALA A 216 14.73 -15.79 -6.01
CA ALA A 216 13.68 -15.48 -7.00
C ALA A 216 13.91 -14.12 -7.69
N ASN A 217 14.33 -13.10 -6.93
CA ASN A 217 14.66 -11.77 -7.46
C ASN A 217 15.84 -11.82 -8.45
N GLU A 218 16.85 -12.62 -8.15
CA GLU A 218 18.00 -12.84 -9.04
C GLU A 218 17.61 -13.54 -10.33
N GLU A 219 16.81 -14.60 -10.22
CA GLU A 219 16.35 -15.36 -11.37
C GLU A 219 15.48 -14.52 -12.31
N LEU A 220 14.55 -13.72 -11.76
CA LEU A 220 13.68 -12.85 -12.55
C LEU A 220 14.44 -11.69 -13.21
N SER A 221 15.48 -11.19 -12.55
CA SER A 221 16.33 -10.12 -13.09
C SER A 221 17.30 -10.65 -14.16
N GLY A 222 17.84 -11.86 -13.97
CA GLY A 222 18.76 -12.49 -14.92
C GLY A 222 18.11 -12.96 -16.21
N ARG A 223 16.85 -13.45 -16.16
CA ARG A 223 16.10 -13.92 -17.35
C ARG A 223 15.74 -12.79 -18.33
N ALA A 224 15.60 -11.58 -17.84
CA ALA A 224 15.37 -10.41 -18.67
C ALA A 224 16.58 -9.47 -18.50
N GLN A 225 17.50 -9.47 -19.47
CA GLN A 225 18.73 -8.63 -19.47
C GLN A 225 18.47 -7.13 -19.20
N SER A 226 17.22 -6.72 -19.04
CA SER A 226 16.78 -5.33 -18.85
C SER A 226 16.05 -5.06 -17.51
N ARG A 227 15.85 -6.06 -16.63
CA ARG A 227 15.12 -5.83 -15.37
C ARG A 227 16.08 -5.80 -14.18
N PRO A 228 16.22 -4.64 -13.50
CA PRO A 228 17.04 -4.57 -12.28
C PRO A 228 16.42 -5.39 -11.15
N LYS A 229 17.27 -5.88 -10.23
CA LYS A 229 16.80 -6.45 -8.96
C LYS A 229 15.93 -5.45 -8.24
N LYS A 230 14.80 -5.90 -7.70
CA LYS A 230 13.90 -5.05 -6.93
C LYS A 230 14.40 -4.94 -5.48
N PRO A 231 14.39 -3.75 -4.87
CA PRO A 231 14.60 -3.63 -3.42
C PRO A 231 13.58 -4.46 -2.64
N ILE A 232 14.03 -5.15 -1.59
CA ILE A 232 13.20 -5.94 -0.70
C ILE A 232 13.36 -5.39 0.71
N LEU A 233 12.23 -5.00 1.31
CA LEU A 233 12.13 -4.51 2.67
C LEU A 233 11.42 -5.55 3.54
N LEU A 234 11.86 -5.70 4.78
CA LEU A 234 11.20 -6.54 5.77
C LEU A 234 10.44 -5.66 6.76
N LYS A 235 9.12 -5.82 6.83
CA LYS A 235 8.28 -5.11 7.80
C LYS A 235 8.07 -5.98 9.03
N ILE A 236 8.68 -5.57 10.13
CA ILE A 236 8.56 -6.18 11.46
C ILE A 236 7.72 -5.30 12.40
N ALA A 237 7.10 -5.90 13.45
CA ALA A 237 6.36 -5.17 14.49
C ALA A 237 7.30 -4.66 15.58
#